data_706c6aae9ceef78ff5f9bcb55c6c3e21
#
_entry.id   706c6aae9ceef78ff5f9bcb55c6c3e21
#
_cell.length_a   1.000
_cell.length_b   1.000
_cell.length_c   1.000
_cell.angle_alpha   90.00
_cell.angle_beta   90.00
_cell.angle_gamma   90.00
#
_symmetry.space_group_name_H-M   'P 1'
#
loop_
_entity.id
_entity.type
_entity.pdbx_description
1 polymer ?
#
loop_
_entity_poly.entity_id
_entity_poly.type
_entity_poly.pdbx_seq_one_letter_code
_entity_poly.pdbx_strand_id
1 'polypeptide(L)'
;EIMPSLVGSEMCIRDSITEFELDAEGIEALLTKIQDAGISIVDKKGEPSVMALESTKVDEKEAEEEVEEIVTNVRIDDPVRMYLKEIGRFPLLTFDEETRLAEAIVAGGEEGEMAKQMLAEANLRLVVSIAKRYSGRGMQFLDLIQEGNMGLMKAVDKFDHTKGFKFSTYATWWIRQAITRAIADQARTIRIPVHMVETLSLIHISEPTR
;
A
#
# COMPACT_ATOMS: atom_id res chain seq x y z
N GLU A 1 4.15 19.56 -23.41
CA GLU A 1 4.54 20.44 -22.29
C GLU A 1 3.60 20.22 -21.12
N ILE A 2 3.99 19.32 -20.20
CA ILE A 2 3.22 19.07 -19.00
C ILE A 2 3.61 20.17 -18.00
N MET A 3 2.66 21.02 -17.67
CA MET A 3 2.86 22.16 -16.77
C MET A 3 3.31 21.71 -15.37
N PRO A 4 4.35 22.33 -14.78
CA PRO A 4 4.88 21.96 -13.46
C PRO A 4 4.12 22.53 -12.27
N SER A 5 2.89 23.02 -12.41
CA SER A 5 2.14 23.70 -11.34
C SER A 5 1.01 22.86 -10.70
N LEU A 6 1.05 21.53 -10.85
CA LEU A 6 -0.03 20.63 -10.41
C LEU A 6 0.17 19.96 -9.05
N VAL A 7 1.19 20.37 -8.29
CA VAL A 7 1.36 19.96 -6.90
C VAL A 7 0.52 20.90 -6.04
N GLY A 8 -0.71 20.48 -5.71
CA GLY A 8 -1.57 21.16 -4.75
C GLY A 8 -2.96 21.61 -5.23
N SER A 9 -3.32 21.42 -6.48
CA SER A 9 -4.70 21.58 -6.94
C SER A 9 -5.33 20.21 -7.17
N GLU A 10 -6.52 20.00 -6.61
CA GLU A 10 -7.39 18.85 -6.88
C GLU A 10 -7.77 18.84 -8.37
N MET A 11 -6.83 18.48 -9.24
CA MET A 11 -7.15 18.30 -10.65
C MET A 11 -8.00 17.05 -10.75
N CYS A 12 -9.26 17.22 -11.11
CA CYS A 12 -10.18 16.14 -11.34
C CYS A 12 -9.67 15.37 -12.57
N ILE A 13 -9.21 14.12 -12.38
CA ILE A 13 -8.78 13.24 -13.47
C ILE A 13 -9.86 13.15 -14.55
N ARG A 14 -11.15 13.23 -14.14
CA ARG A 14 -12.31 13.29 -15.05
C ARG A 14 -12.21 14.45 -16.03
N ASP A 15 -11.80 15.64 -15.58
CA ASP A 15 -11.75 16.84 -16.43
C ASP A 15 -10.61 16.70 -17.45
N SER A 16 -9.48 16.10 -17.05
CA SER A 16 -8.39 15.83 -17.95
C SER A 16 -8.72 14.73 -18.98
N ILE A 17 -9.46 13.70 -18.61
CA ILE A 17 -9.87 12.62 -19.52
C ILE A 17 -10.86 13.14 -20.58
N THR A 18 -11.80 14.02 -20.19
CA THR A 18 -12.76 14.62 -21.14
C THR A 18 -12.09 15.57 -22.13
N GLU A 19 -10.99 16.19 -21.77
CA GLU A 19 -10.24 17.09 -22.65
C GLU A 19 -9.40 16.34 -23.71
N PHE A 20 -9.03 15.08 -23.47
CA PHE A 20 -8.19 14.28 -24.38
C PHE A 20 -8.94 13.22 -25.20
N GLU A 21 -10.29 13.10 -25.10
CA GLU A 21 -11.11 12.11 -25.82
C GLU A 21 -10.50 10.68 -25.83
N LEU A 22 -10.01 10.21 -24.68
CA LEU A 22 -9.35 8.91 -24.56
C LEU A 22 -10.36 7.77 -24.56
N ASP A 23 -10.07 6.74 -25.36
CA ASP A 23 -10.77 5.45 -25.33
C ASP A 23 -10.52 4.71 -24.01
N ALA A 24 -11.37 3.72 -23.70
CA ALA A 24 -11.26 2.93 -22.47
C ALA A 24 -9.86 2.30 -22.28
N GLU A 25 -9.26 1.78 -23.36
CA GLU A 25 -7.89 1.25 -23.35
C GLU A 25 -6.84 2.34 -23.10
N GLY A 26 -7.05 3.54 -23.61
CA GLY A 26 -6.18 4.70 -23.37
C GLY A 26 -6.23 5.17 -21.92
N ILE A 27 -7.40 5.09 -21.27
CA ILE A 27 -7.59 5.43 -19.87
C ILE A 27 -6.86 4.42 -18.98
N GLU A 28 -6.99 3.11 -19.22
CA GLU A 28 -6.27 2.07 -18.47
C GLU A 28 -4.75 2.20 -18.61
N ALA A 29 -4.26 2.44 -19.81
CA ALA A 29 -2.83 2.65 -20.05
C ALA A 29 -2.30 3.91 -19.35
N LEU A 30 -3.09 4.97 -19.26
CA LEU A 30 -2.74 6.20 -18.57
C LEU A 30 -2.75 6.00 -17.04
N LEU A 31 -3.74 5.29 -16.51
CA LEU A 31 -3.82 4.95 -15.09
C LEU A 31 -2.65 4.09 -14.65
N THR A 32 -2.26 3.09 -15.45
CA THR A 32 -1.09 2.25 -15.19
C THR A 32 0.19 3.09 -15.14
N LYS A 33 0.39 4.00 -16.09
CA LYS A 33 1.55 4.91 -16.10
C LYS A 33 1.58 5.86 -14.90
N ILE A 34 0.42 6.36 -14.46
CA ILE A 34 0.31 7.21 -13.27
C ILE A 34 0.70 6.42 -12.02
N GLN A 35 0.29 5.16 -11.91
CA GLN A 35 0.66 4.27 -10.80
C GLN A 35 2.14 3.89 -10.82
N ASP A 36 2.70 3.59 -11.99
CA ASP A 36 4.13 3.32 -12.16
C ASP A 36 4.99 4.54 -11.79
N ALA A 37 4.45 5.75 -12.01
CA ALA A 37 5.06 7.00 -11.56
C ALA A 37 4.92 7.24 -10.05
N GLY A 38 4.26 6.33 -9.30
CA GLY A 38 4.08 6.43 -7.85
C GLY A 38 3.00 7.41 -7.41
N ILE A 39 2.14 7.85 -8.31
CA ILE A 39 1.04 8.78 -8.02
C ILE A 39 -0.19 7.97 -7.63
N SER A 40 -0.69 8.16 -6.41
CA SER A 40 -1.86 7.46 -5.90
C SER A 40 -3.15 8.13 -6.37
N ILE A 41 -4.05 7.35 -6.98
CA ILE A 41 -5.36 7.83 -7.39
C ILE A 41 -6.32 7.65 -6.22
N VAL A 42 -6.85 8.76 -5.71
CA VAL A 42 -7.77 8.77 -4.56
C VAL A 42 -9.10 9.44 -4.93
N ASP A 43 -10.16 9.01 -4.27
CA ASP A 43 -11.46 9.67 -4.36
C ASP A 43 -11.48 10.97 -3.55
N LYS A 44 -12.53 11.78 -3.69
CA LYS A 44 -12.74 13.05 -2.96
C LYS A 44 -12.64 12.90 -1.43
N LYS A 45 -12.75 11.69 -0.90
CA LYS A 45 -12.60 11.36 0.53
C LYS A 45 -11.18 10.92 0.90
N GLY A 46 -10.22 10.91 -0.04
CA GLY A 46 -8.86 10.44 0.18
C GLY A 46 -8.75 8.91 0.28
N GLU A 47 -9.76 8.17 -0.17
CA GLU A 47 -9.77 6.72 -0.24
C GLU A 47 -9.34 6.24 -1.65
N PRO A 48 -8.76 5.04 -1.76
CA PRO A 48 -8.36 4.52 -3.07
C PRO A 48 -9.58 4.36 -3.97
N SER A 49 -9.48 4.85 -5.19
CA SER A 49 -10.51 4.69 -6.20
C SER A 49 -10.67 3.20 -6.57
N VAL A 50 -11.89 2.77 -6.92
CA VAL A 50 -12.19 1.39 -7.34
C VAL A 50 -11.28 0.97 -8.50
N MET A 51 -10.99 1.87 -9.45
CA MET A 51 -10.07 1.63 -10.56
C MET A 51 -8.63 1.42 -10.10
N ALA A 52 -8.18 2.12 -9.04
CA ALA A 52 -6.86 1.92 -8.47
C ALA A 52 -6.73 0.56 -7.76
N LEU A 53 -7.84 0.03 -7.25
CA LEU A 53 -7.89 -1.29 -6.60
C LEU A 53 -7.79 -2.44 -7.62
N GLU A 54 -8.43 -2.32 -8.79
CA GLU A 54 -8.40 -3.36 -9.82
C GLU A 54 -7.01 -3.61 -10.40
N SER A 55 -6.19 -2.58 -10.51
CA SER A 55 -4.81 -2.67 -11.02
C SER A 55 -3.80 -3.15 -9.97
N THR A 56 -4.18 -3.26 -8.69
CA THR A 56 -3.29 -3.68 -7.57
C THR A 56 -3.51 -5.14 -7.16
N LYS A 57 -3.92 -6.03 -8.06
CA LYS A 57 -4.04 -7.45 -7.75
C LYS A 57 -2.68 -8.01 -7.36
N VAL A 58 -2.45 -8.23 -6.07
CA VAL A 58 -1.32 -9.00 -5.54
C VAL A 58 -1.81 -10.43 -5.40
N ASP A 59 -1.14 -11.37 -6.05
CA ASP A 59 -1.41 -12.79 -5.84
C ASP A 59 -0.93 -13.17 -4.43
N GLU A 60 -1.88 -13.55 -3.57
CA GLU A 60 -1.61 -13.95 -2.18
C GLU A 60 -0.63 -15.13 -2.11
N LYS A 61 -0.67 -16.03 -3.10
CA LYS A 61 0.25 -17.16 -3.21
C LYS A 61 1.69 -16.71 -3.46
N GLU A 62 1.91 -15.71 -4.32
CA GLU A 62 3.25 -15.13 -4.52
C GLU A 62 3.78 -14.49 -3.24
N ALA A 63 2.91 -13.81 -2.48
CA ALA A 63 3.27 -13.23 -1.20
C ALA A 63 3.69 -14.29 -0.16
N GLU A 64 3.08 -15.48 -0.19
CA GLU A 64 3.44 -16.61 0.68
C GLU A 64 4.79 -17.21 0.33
N GLU A 65 5.01 -17.51 -0.94
CA GLU A 65 6.27 -18.06 -1.43
C GLU A 65 7.42 -17.10 -1.16
N GLU A 66 7.20 -15.79 -1.34
CA GLU A 66 8.19 -14.77 -1.02
C GLU A 66 8.57 -14.73 0.47
N VAL A 67 7.61 -14.93 1.40
CA VAL A 67 7.89 -14.95 2.85
C VAL A 67 8.67 -16.20 3.23
N GLU A 68 8.34 -17.38 2.68
CA GLU A 68 9.07 -18.61 2.92
C GLU A 68 10.51 -18.54 2.40
N GLU A 69 10.70 -17.92 1.24
CA GLU A 69 12.04 -17.69 0.68
C GLU A 69 12.89 -16.77 1.55
N ILE A 70 12.28 -15.72 2.15
CA ILE A 70 12.97 -14.83 3.09
C ILE A 70 13.45 -15.61 4.33
N VAL A 71 12.61 -16.48 4.88
CA VAL A 71 12.94 -17.28 6.08
C VAL A 71 14.11 -18.23 5.82
N THR A 72 14.23 -18.74 4.59
CA THR A 72 15.24 -19.76 4.24
C THR A 72 16.55 -19.18 3.72
N ASN A 73 16.54 -18.09 2.97
CA ASN A 73 17.67 -17.65 2.16
C ASN A 73 18.47 -16.44 2.70
N VAL A 74 17.94 -15.68 3.65
CA VAL A 74 18.63 -14.46 4.10
C VAL A 74 19.31 -14.70 5.45
N ARG A 75 20.57 -14.24 5.60
CA ARG A 75 21.19 -14.01 6.90
C ARG A 75 20.49 -12.82 7.57
N ILE A 76 19.29 -13.08 8.05
CA ILE A 76 18.45 -12.10 8.69
C ILE A 76 18.85 -12.05 10.15
N ASP A 77 18.96 -10.86 10.72
CA ASP A 77 19.18 -10.64 12.15
C ASP A 77 18.14 -11.42 12.97
N ASP A 78 18.56 -11.99 14.09
CA ASP A 78 17.73 -12.83 14.96
C ASP A 78 16.32 -12.23 15.25
N PRO A 79 16.16 -10.91 15.48
CA PRO A 79 14.83 -10.30 15.75
C PRO A 79 13.85 -10.42 14.57
N VAL A 80 14.33 -10.24 13.34
CA VAL A 80 13.49 -10.35 12.13
C VAL A 80 12.99 -11.78 11.96
N ARG A 81 13.88 -12.75 12.16
CA ARG A 81 13.56 -14.17 12.06
C ARG A 81 12.51 -14.60 13.09
N MET A 82 12.64 -14.09 14.32
CA MET A 82 11.68 -14.35 15.37
C MET A 82 10.30 -13.80 15.02
N TYR A 83 10.23 -12.57 14.53
CA TYR A 83 8.98 -11.94 14.06
C TYR A 83 8.33 -12.73 12.92
N LEU A 84 9.10 -13.12 11.89
CA LEU A 84 8.59 -13.90 10.75
C LEU A 84 8.02 -15.25 11.18
N LYS A 85 8.68 -15.91 12.15
CA LYS A 85 8.19 -17.17 12.71
C LYS A 85 6.90 -16.99 13.50
N GLU A 86 6.73 -15.85 14.16
CA GLU A 86 5.54 -15.54 14.94
C GLU A 86 4.33 -15.27 14.05
N ILE A 87 4.48 -14.43 13.03
CA ILE A 87 3.40 -14.13 12.08
C ILE A 87 2.99 -15.35 11.25
N GLY A 88 3.91 -16.30 11.02
CA GLY A 88 3.62 -17.55 10.32
C GLY A 88 2.69 -18.52 11.06
N ARG A 89 2.37 -18.25 12.34
CA ARG A 89 1.44 -19.09 13.14
C ARG A 89 -0.02 -18.81 12.81
N PHE A 90 -0.33 -17.63 12.30
CA PHE A 90 -1.70 -17.25 11.98
C PHE A 90 -2.12 -17.88 10.65
N PRO A 91 -3.27 -18.61 10.61
CA PRO A 91 -3.79 -19.18 9.37
C PRO A 91 -4.27 -18.08 8.43
N LEU A 92 -4.23 -18.38 7.14
CA LEU A 92 -4.81 -17.52 6.13
C LEU A 92 -6.34 -17.59 6.19
N LEU A 93 -6.99 -16.49 5.88
CA LEU A 93 -8.44 -16.40 5.82
C LEU A 93 -8.96 -16.71 4.41
N THR A 94 -10.09 -17.37 4.35
CA THR A 94 -10.87 -17.51 3.12
C THR A 94 -11.70 -16.25 2.88
N PHE A 95 -12.14 -16.02 1.66
CA PHE A 95 -12.99 -14.87 1.31
C PHE A 95 -14.27 -14.78 2.16
N ASP A 96 -14.87 -15.93 2.46
CA ASP A 96 -16.08 -15.99 3.31
C ASP A 96 -15.78 -15.61 4.77
N GLU A 97 -14.60 -15.98 5.27
CA GLU A 97 -14.16 -15.60 6.62
C GLU A 97 -13.82 -14.10 6.69
N GLU A 98 -13.16 -13.54 5.66
CA GLU A 98 -12.93 -12.09 5.56
C GLU A 98 -14.24 -11.30 5.62
N THR A 99 -15.26 -11.77 4.89
CA THR A 99 -16.57 -11.13 4.84
C THR A 99 -17.25 -11.18 6.22
N ARG A 100 -17.24 -12.35 6.89
CA ARG A 100 -17.81 -12.50 8.24
C ARG A 100 -17.12 -11.61 9.27
N LEU A 101 -15.79 -11.54 9.23
CA LEU A 101 -15.04 -10.66 10.12
C LEU A 101 -15.37 -9.19 9.85
N ALA A 102 -15.49 -8.79 8.57
CA ALA A 102 -15.88 -7.44 8.21
C ALA A 102 -17.29 -7.09 8.69
N GLU A 103 -18.26 -8.01 8.60
CA GLU A 103 -19.60 -7.84 9.17
C GLU A 103 -19.56 -7.66 10.69
N ALA A 104 -18.75 -8.46 11.40
CA ALA A 104 -18.56 -8.34 12.83
C ALA A 104 -17.93 -6.99 13.22
N ILE A 105 -16.97 -6.49 12.42
CA ILE A 105 -16.36 -5.17 12.63
C ILE A 105 -17.41 -4.06 12.52
N VAL A 106 -18.29 -4.13 11.51
CA VAL A 106 -19.38 -3.15 11.33
C VAL A 106 -20.41 -3.22 12.46
N ALA A 107 -20.71 -4.41 12.98
CA ALA A 107 -21.60 -4.59 14.13
C ALA A 107 -21.02 -3.96 15.40
N GLY A 108 -19.69 -3.90 15.53
CA GLY A 108 -18.99 -3.28 16.66
C GLY A 108 -19.03 -4.11 17.95
N GLY A 109 -18.69 -3.47 19.08
CA GLY A 109 -18.61 -4.14 20.39
C GLY A 109 -17.30 -4.93 20.58
N GLU A 110 -17.25 -5.77 21.61
CA GLU A 110 -16.07 -6.59 21.91
C GLU A 110 -15.76 -7.60 20.80
N GLU A 111 -16.79 -8.16 20.18
CA GLU A 111 -16.64 -9.08 19.05
C GLU A 111 -16.04 -8.37 17.82
N GLY A 112 -16.43 -7.11 17.58
CA GLY A 112 -15.87 -6.29 16.53
C GLY A 112 -14.38 -5.98 16.70
N GLU A 113 -13.94 -5.71 17.94
CA GLU A 113 -12.51 -5.47 18.22
C GLU A 113 -11.70 -6.77 18.07
N MET A 114 -12.23 -7.91 18.52
CA MET A 114 -11.59 -9.21 18.27
C MET A 114 -11.52 -9.53 16.77
N ALA A 115 -12.57 -9.24 16.02
CA ALA A 115 -12.59 -9.44 14.57
C ALA A 115 -11.55 -8.57 13.85
N LYS A 116 -11.35 -7.30 14.26
CA LYS A 116 -10.28 -6.44 13.77
C LYS A 116 -8.90 -7.03 14.00
N GLN A 117 -8.66 -7.53 15.21
CA GLN A 117 -7.39 -8.15 15.54
C GLN A 117 -7.14 -9.39 14.67
N MET A 118 -8.11 -10.29 14.56
CA MET A 118 -7.99 -11.50 13.74
C MET A 118 -7.73 -11.17 12.26
N LEU A 119 -8.45 -10.20 11.70
CA LEU A 119 -8.26 -9.77 10.32
C LEU A 119 -6.87 -9.15 10.10
N ALA A 120 -6.36 -8.37 11.05
CA ALA A 120 -5.01 -7.81 10.99
C ALA A 120 -3.94 -8.89 11.10
N GLU A 121 -4.01 -9.80 12.08
CA GLU A 121 -3.04 -10.86 12.32
C GLU A 121 -2.88 -11.79 11.13
N ALA A 122 -3.98 -12.19 10.49
CA ALA A 122 -3.96 -13.05 9.29
C ALA A 122 -3.29 -12.39 8.08
N ASN A 123 -3.24 -11.04 8.04
CA ASN A 123 -2.68 -10.28 6.92
C ASN A 123 -1.29 -9.68 7.17
N LEU A 124 -0.63 -9.99 8.29
CA LEU A 124 0.74 -9.51 8.59
C LEU A 124 1.76 -10.00 7.54
N ARG A 125 1.57 -11.20 6.99
CA ARG A 125 2.44 -11.75 5.93
C ARG A 125 2.39 -10.91 4.66
N LEU A 126 1.23 -10.36 4.30
CA LEU A 126 1.07 -9.44 3.18
C LEU A 126 1.91 -8.16 3.39
N VAL A 127 1.94 -7.62 4.61
CA VAL A 127 2.78 -6.45 4.92
C VAL A 127 4.25 -6.74 4.67
N VAL A 128 4.74 -7.91 5.09
CA VAL A 128 6.15 -8.31 4.90
C VAL A 128 6.52 -8.41 3.43
N SER A 129 5.67 -9.04 2.59
CA SER A 129 5.92 -9.17 1.16
C SER A 129 6.00 -7.80 0.46
N ILE A 130 5.15 -6.86 0.86
CA ILE A 130 5.19 -5.50 0.32
C ILE A 130 6.43 -4.75 0.84
N ALA A 131 6.74 -4.82 2.14
CA ALA A 131 7.88 -4.13 2.74
C ALA A 131 9.22 -4.57 2.14
N LYS A 132 9.37 -5.84 1.75
CA LYS A 132 10.56 -6.38 1.08
C LYS A 132 10.95 -5.56 -0.15
N ARG A 133 9.97 -5.14 -0.95
CA ARG A 133 10.19 -4.35 -2.19
C ARG A 133 10.77 -2.94 -1.92
N TYR A 134 10.63 -2.46 -0.69
CA TYR A 134 11.12 -1.15 -0.25
C TYR A 134 12.40 -1.23 0.58
N SER A 135 12.95 -2.43 0.78
CA SER A 135 14.20 -2.64 1.50
C SER A 135 15.36 -1.89 0.82
N GLY A 136 16.30 -1.38 1.63
CA GLY A 136 17.49 -0.66 1.13
C GLY A 136 17.25 0.81 0.77
N ARG A 137 16.06 1.38 1.03
CA ARG A 137 15.73 2.78 0.73
C ARG A 137 15.98 3.76 1.89
N GLY A 138 16.89 3.42 2.81
CA GLY A 138 17.30 4.30 3.91
C GLY A 138 16.58 4.06 5.23
N MET A 139 15.71 3.04 5.31
CA MET A 139 15.08 2.57 6.54
C MET A 139 15.41 1.09 6.80
N GLN A 140 15.42 0.69 8.06
CA GLN A 140 15.60 -0.71 8.44
C GLN A 140 14.35 -1.52 8.07
N PHE A 141 14.54 -2.81 7.77
CA PHE A 141 13.44 -3.66 7.31
C PHE A 141 12.31 -3.81 8.35
N LEU A 142 12.65 -3.94 9.63
CA LEU A 142 11.65 -4.00 10.70
C LEU A 142 10.84 -2.70 10.82
N ASP A 143 11.48 -1.55 10.63
CA ASP A 143 10.79 -0.26 10.67
C ASP A 143 9.81 -0.13 9.51
N LEU A 144 10.20 -0.59 8.30
CA LEU A 144 9.30 -0.64 7.14
C LEU A 144 8.09 -1.53 7.39
N ILE A 145 8.29 -2.69 8.05
CA ILE A 145 7.20 -3.58 8.44
C ILE A 145 6.27 -2.88 9.43
N GLN A 146 6.79 -2.20 10.45
CA GLN A 146 5.95 -1.53 11.44
C GLN A 146 5.14 -0.37 10.83
N GLU A 147 5.74 0.42 9.96
CA GLU A 147 5.00 1.46 9.22
C GLU A 147 3.93 0.83 8.29
N GLY A 148 4.26 -0.30 7.66
CA GLY A 148 3.29 -1.09 6.90
C GLY A 148 2.14 -1.62 7.76
N ASN A 149 2.42 -2.11 8.97
CA ASN A 149 1.40 -2.55 9.93
C ASN A 149 0.46 -1.40 10.33
N MET A 150 1.00 -0.18 10.51
CA MET A 150 0.17 1.01 10.73
C MET A 150 -0.75 1.31 9.55
N GLY A 151 -0.29 1.05 8.33
CA GLY A 151 -1.12 1.10 7.12
C GLY A 151 -2.20 0.03 7.11
N LEU A 152 -1.85 -1.21 7.46
CA LEU A 152 -2.79 -2.33 7.57
C LEU A 152 -3.91 -2.05 8.58
N MET A 153 -3.59 -1.52 9.77
CA MET A 153 -4.59 -1.16 10.77
C MET A 153 -5.60 -0.14 10.25
N LYS A 154 -5.13 0.88 9.52
CA LYS A 154 -6.02 1.85 8.84
C LYS A 154 -6.89 1.21 7.78
N ALA A 155 -6.37 0.20 7.06
CA ALA A 155 -7.15 -0.54 6.09
C ALA A 155 -8.27 -1.35 6.76
N VAL A 156 -7.98 -2.03 7.88
CA VAL A 156 -8.97 -2.79 8.67
C VAL A 156 -10.10 -1.88 9.16
N ASP A 157 -9.78 -0.69 9.67
CA ASP A 157 -10.78 0.24 10.17
C ASP A 157 -11.70 0.82 9.08
N LYS A 158 -11.24 0.87 7.83
CA LYS A 158 -11.96 1.48 6.71
C LYS A 158 -12.46 0.48 5.68
N PHE A 159 -12.26 -0.80 5.91
CA PHE A 159 -12.65 -1.83 4.95
C PHE A 159 -14.17 -1.95 4.83
N ASP A 160 -14.65 -1.93 3.59
CA ASP A 160 -16.06 -2.08 3.24
C ASP A 160 -16.24 -3.33 2.37
N HIS A 161 -16.76 -4.39 2.97
CA HIS A 161 -17.03 -5.67 2.32
C HIS A 161 -18.12 -5.59 1.24
N THR A 162 -18.99 -4.57 1.28
CA THR A 162 -20.10 -4.42 0.31
C THR A 162 -19.61 -4.13 -1.10
N LYS A 163 -18.38 -3.66 -1.24
CA LYS A 163 -17.75 -3.35 -2.54
C LYS A 163 -17.30 -4.60 -3.33
N GLY A 164 -17.34 -5.80 -2.73
CA GLY A 164 -17.05 -7.07 -3.39
C GLY A 164 -15.58 -7.35 -3.73
N PHE A 165 -14.65 -6.52 -3.24
CA PHE A 165 -13.21 -6.73 -3.40
C PHE A 165 -12.63 -7.53 -2.23
N LYS A 166 -11.56 -8.30 -2.49
CA LYS A 166 -10.78 -8.93 -1.43
C LYS A 166 -10.13 -7.88 -0.55
N PHE A 167 -10.00 -8.20 0.75
CA PHE A 167 -9.33 -7.33 1.71
C PHE A 167 -7.88 -7.02 1.30
N SER A 168 -7.14 -8.01 0.81
CA SER A 168 -5.75 -7.86 0.35
C SER A 168 -5.57 -6.77 -0.71
N THR A 169 -6.50 -6.67 -1.67
CA THR A 169 -6.48 -5.63 -2.70
C THR A 169 -6.58 -4.23 -2.10
N TYR A 170 -7.48 -4.03 -1.14
CA TYR A 170 -7.67 -2.76 -0.46
C TYR A 170 -6.50 -2.43 0.48
N ALA A 171 -6.07 -3.41 1.27
CA ALA A 171 -4.98 -3.26 2.24
C ALA A 171 -3.64 -2.92 1.57
N THR A 172 -3.35 -3.50 0.41
CA THR A 172 -2.10 -3.23 -0.34
C THR A 172 -1.89 -1.75 -0.60
N TRP A 173 -2.95 -1.01 -0.94
CA TRP A 173 -2.86 0.43 -1.17
C TRP A 173 -2.47 1.18 0.12
N TRP A 174 -3.12 0.89 1.24
CA TRP A 174 -2.85 1.54 2.53
C TRP A 174 -1.46 1.22 3.06
N ILE A 175 -1.03 -0.04 2.92
CA ILE A 175 0.32 -0.49 3.32
C ILE A 175 1.38 0.24 2.49
N ARG A 176 1.22 0.26 1.16
CA ARG A 176 2.15 0.96 0.26
C ARG A 176 2.22 2.45 0.57
N GLN A 177 1.08 3.10 0.76
CA GLN A 177 1.00 4.52 1.10
C GLN A 177 1.72 4.82 2.43
N ALA A 178 1.53 4.00 3.46
CA ALA A 178 2.18 4.17 4.75
C ALA A 178 3.70 4.03 4.63
N ILE A 179 4.18 2.97 3.98
CA ILE A 179 5.62 2.72 3.78
C ILE A 179 6.27 3.85 2.97
N THR A 180 5.67 4.25 1.86
CA THR A 180 6.23 5.31 0.99
C THR A 180 6.31 6.63 1.73
N ARG A 181 5.28 6.98 2.49
CA ARG A 181 5.25 8.20 3.31
C ARG A 181 6.31 8.14 4.42
N ALA A 182 6.46 7.00 5.10
CA ALA A 182 7.47 6.83 6.13
C ALA A 182 8.90 6.98 5.57
N ILE A 183 9.18 6.40 4.41
CA ILE A 183 10.47 6.57 3.72
C ILE A 183 10.72 8.06 3.41
N ALA A 184 9.73 8.77 2.89
CA ALA A 184 9.88 10.19 2.58
C ALA A 184 10.17 11.04 3.84
N ASP A 185 9.53 10.71 4.97
CA ASP A 185 9.65 11.45 6.23
C ASP A 185 10.88 11.07 7.07
N GLN A 186 11.33 9.81 7.04
CA GLN A 186 12.29 9.27 8.03
C GLN A 186 13.60 8.76 7.43
N ALA A 187 13.66 8.46 6.11
CA ALA A 187 14.85 7.87 5.51
C ALA A 187 16.07 8.79 5.48
N ARG A 188 15.89 10.10 5.67
CA ARG A 188 16.97 11.10 5.63
C ARG A 188 17.37 11.55 7.02
N THR A 189 18.66 11.62 7.32
CA THR A 189 19.21 12.13 8.58
C THR A 189 18.73 13.57 8.85
N ILE A 190 18.68 14.41 7.81
CA ILE A 190 18.07 15.73 7.87
C ILE A 190 16.69 15.62 7.24
N ARG A 191 15.64 15.73 8.05
CA ARG A 191 14.27 15.59 7.61
C ARG A 191 13.90 16.68 6.59
N ILE A 192 13.37 16.24 5.47
CA ILE A 192 12.83 17.11 4.42
C ILE A 192 11.31 16.89 4.35
N PRO A 193 10.48 17.94 4.29
CA PRO A 193 9.03 17.80 4.11
C PRO A 193 8.69 17.00 2.84
N VAL A 194 7.65 16.18 2.89
CA VAL A 194 7.28 15.25 1.80
C VAL A 194 7.11 15.96 0.45
N HIS A 195 6.43 17.10 0.43
CA HIS A 195 6.26 17.88 -0.82
C HIS A 195 7.58 18.36 -1.45
N MET A 196 8.62 18.58 -0.62
CA MET A 196 9.95 18.94 -1.14
C MET A 196 10.69 17.73 -1.70
N VAL A 197 10.45 16.53 -1.15
CA VAL A 197 11.05 15.29 -1.69
C VAL A 197 10.55 15.03 -3.11
N GLU A 198 9.26 15.22 -3.36
CA GLU A 198 8.65 15.10 -4.70
C GLU A 198 9.25 16.11 -5.67
N THR A 199 9.37 17.38 -5.26
CA THR A 199 9.98 18.45 -6.08
C THR A 199 11.44 18.15 -6.42
N LEU A 200 12.22 17.67 -5.43
CA LEU A 200 13.62 17.29 -5.65
C LEU A 200 13.77 16.12 -6.63
N SER A 201 12.85 15.15 -6.58
CA SER A 201 12.82 14.04 -7.52
C SER A 201 12.58 14.52 -8.96
N LEU A 202 11.64 15.45 -9.15
CA LEU A 202 11.36 16.06 -10.46
C LEU A 202 12.56 16.85 -10.99
N ILE A 203 13.25 17.64 -10.15
CA ILE A 203 14.45 18.39 -10.54
C ILE A 203 15.56 17.43 -10.96
N HIS A 204 15.76 16.34 -10.24
CA HIS A 204 16.80 15.35 -10.58
C HIS A 204 16.52 14.63 -11.92
N ILE A 205 15.25 14.44 -12.28
CA ILE A 205 14.85 13.87 -13.58
C ILE A 205 15.01 14.88 -14.70
N SER A 206 14.68 16.16 -14.46
CA SER A 206 14.73 17.22 -15.49
C SER A 206 16.14 17.76 -15.72
N GLU A 207 17.02 17.73 -14.71
CA GLU A 207 18.41 18.19 -14.78
C GLU A 207 19.38 17.05 -14.40
N PRO A 208 19.56 16.03 -15.25
CA PRO A 208 20.54 14.98 -14.95
C PRO A 208 21.93 15.60 -14.90
N THR A 209 22.57 15.52 -13.75
CA THR A 209 23.97 15.94 -13.55
C THR A 209 24.86 15.19 -14.56
N ARG A 210 25.59 15.95 -15.36
CA ARG A 210 26.62 15.44 -16.26
C ARG A 210 27.79 14.82 -15.50
#